data_1f3e71e7730e89f6e17a189d5b318de6
#
_entry.id   1f3e71e7730e89f6e17a189d5b318de6
#
_cell.length_a   1.000
_cell.length_b   1.000
_cell.length_c   1.000
_cell.angle_alpha   90.00
_cell.angle_beta   90.00
_cell.angle_gamma   90.00
#
_symmetry.space_group_name_H-M   'P 1'
#
loop_
_entity.id
_entity.type
_entity.pdbx_description
1 polymer ?
#
loop_
_entity_poly.entity_id
_entity_poly.type
_entity_poly.pdbx_seq_one_letter_code
_entity_poly.pdbx_strand_id
1 'polypeptide(L)'
;MRKEEDITQMTRIEKKIVKYSVAQGQAEDLASDEMAPEARKEDQANVIRMHENLERPEELIGTTYKVKTPVADHAMYVTINDIVLNEGSKHEKRRPFEIFINSKNLDHYQWIVALTRVMSAVFRKGGDVTFLVDELKEVF
;
A
#
# COMPACT_ATOMS: atom_id res chain seq x y z
N MET A 1 -29.65 -60.68 -13.42
CA MET A 1 -29.26 -59.88 -12.25
C MET A 1 -27.77 -59.61 -12.36
N ARG A 2 -27.40 -58.43 -12.84
CA ARG A 2 -25.98 -57.96 -12.86
C ARG A 2 -25.87 -56.88 -11.80
N LYS A 3 -24.95 -57.08 -10.85
CA LYS A 3 -24.60 -56.13 -9.83
C LYS A 3 -23.75 -55.03 -10.48
N GLU A 4 -24.19 -53.79 -10.43
CA GLU A 4 -23.35 -52.60 -10.61
C GLU A 4 -22.52 -52.42 -9.36
N GLU A 5 -21.18 -52.56 -9.51
CA GLU A 5 -20.23 -52.06 -8.52
C GLU A 5 -19.76 -50.70 -8.95
N ASP A 6 -20.32 -49.70 -8.27
CA ASP A 6 -19.87 -48.31 -8.37
C ASP A 6 -18.60 -48.15 -7.53
N ILE A 7 -17.46 -48.12 -8.22
CA ILE A 7 -16.17 -47.86 -7.57
C ILE A 7 -15.86 -46.36 -7.73
N THR A 8 -16.36 -45.59 -6.78
CA THR A 8 -15.86 -44.21 -6.60
C THR A 8 -14.47 -44.27 -6.02
N GLN A 9 -13.48 -44.32 -6.89
CA GLN A 9 -12.05 -44.29 -6.49
C GLN A 9 -11.70 -42.85 -6.10
N MET A 10 -11.77 -42.54 -4.81
CA MET A 10 -11.23 -41.26 -4.26
C MET A 10 -9.69 -41.31 -4.42
N THR A 11 -9.18 -40.48 -5.32
CA THR A 11 -7.76 -40.26 -5.46
C THR A 11 -7.27 -39.34 -4.37
N ARG A 12 -6.57 -39.87 -3.37
CA ARG A 12 -5.95 -39.08 -2.30
C ARG A 12 -4.65 -38.46 -2.81
N ILE A 13 -4.59 -37.12 -2.90
CA ILE A 13 -3.36 -36.44 -3.27
C ILE A 13 -2.52 -36.22 -2.02
N GLU A 14 -1.40 -36.94 -1.89
CA GLU A 14 -0.47 -36.85 -0.76
C GLU A 14 0.61 -35.76 -0.93
N LYS A 15 0.71 -35.17 -2.13
CA LYS A 15 1.72 -34.14 -2.42
C LYS A 15 1.10 -32.74 -2.22
N LYS A 16 1.81 -31.91 -1.45
CA LYS A 16 1.45 -30.51 -1.26
C LYS A 16 1.60 -29.76 -2.58
N ILE A 17 0.54 -29.06 -3.02
CA ILE A 17 0.59 -28.21 -4.20
C ILE A 17 1.51 -27.03 -3.91
N VAL A 18 2.65 -26.95 -4.56
CA VAL A 18 3.66 -25.90 -4.36
C VAL A 18 3.47 -24.75 -5.35
N LYS A 19 2.80 -25.00 -6.50
CA LYS A 19 2.56 -23.99 -7.53
C LYS A 19 1.44 -24.42 -8.48
N TYR A 20 0.62 -23.47 -8.89
CA TYR A 20 -0.31 -23.67 -10.03
C TYR A 20 -0.17 -22.51 -11.02
N SER A 21 -0.38 -22.75 -12.30
CA SER A 21 -0.47 -21.74 -13.33
C SER A 21 -1.64 -22.05 -14.25
N VAL A 22 -2.36 -21.04 -14.68
CA VAL A 22 -3.42 -21.16 -15.69
C VAL A 22 -2.78 -20.97 -17.05
N ALA A 23 -2.88 -21.99 -17.92
CA ALA A 23 -2.44 -21.88 -19.30
C ALA A 23 -3.50 -21.03 -20.07
N GLN A 24 -3.17 -19.79 -20.41
CA GLN A 24 -3.90 -19.03 -21.43
C GLN A 24 -3.25 -19.27 -22.79
N GLY A 25 -4.11 -19.51 -23.79
CA GLY A 25 -3.74 -19.87 -25.15
C GLY A 25 -2.87 -18.83 -25.84
N GLN A 26 -2.14 -19.32 -26.80
CA GLN A 26 -1.12 -18.70 -27.63
C GLN A 26 -1.59 -17.44 -28.34
N ALA A 27 -0.75 -16.40 -28.28
CA ALA A 27 -0.53 -15.47 -29.38
C ALA A 27 0.98 -15.20 -29.43
N GLU A 28 1.55 -15.53 -30.57
CA GLU A 28 2.93 -15.28 -30.94
C GLU A 28 3.17 -13.78 -31.05
N ASP A 29 4.25 -13.27 -30.47
CA ASP A 29 5.14 -12.36 -31.22
C ASP A 29 6.52 -12.24 -30.54
N LEU A 30 7.47 -12.14 -31.43
CA LEU A 30 8.89 -12.29 -31.35
C LEU A 30 9.63 -11.15 -30.66
N ALA A 31 10.74 -11.52 -30.08
CA ALA A 31 12.03 -10.83 -29.98
C ALA A 31 12.44 -10.21 -28.64
N SER A 32 13.51 -10.81 -28.13
CA SER A 32 14.66 -10.23 -27.43
C SER A 32 14.43 -9.58 -26.06
N ASP A 33 14.64 -10.39 -25.02
CA ASP A 33 15.72 -10.16 -24.05
C ASP A 33 15.86 -11.39 -23.15
N GLU A 34 16.86 -12.19 -23.41
CA GLU A 34 17.23 -13.33 -22.57
C GLU A 34 17.88 -12.82 -21.27
N MET A 35 17.08 -12.53 -20.27
CA MET A 35 17.52 -12.51 -18.89
C MET A 35 16.75 -13.60 -18.13
N ALA A 36 17.49 -14.52 -17.52
CA ALA A 36 16.99 -15.72 -16.90
C ALA A 36 15.78 -15.47 -15.98
N PRO A 37 14.71 -16.28 -16.04
CA PRO A 37 13.48 -16.07 -15.27
C PRO A 37 13.65 -16.21 -13.74
N GLU A 38 14.78 -16.71 -13.27
CA GLU A 38 15.08 -16.85 -11.84
C GLU A 38 15.52 -15.52 -11.21
N ALA A 39 16.34 -14.71 -11.90
CA ALA A 39 16.76 -13.40 -11.41
C ALA A 39 15.60 -12.39 -11.26
N ARG A 40 14.57 -12.54 -12.10
CA ARG A 40 13.34 -11.68 -12.00
C ARG A 40 12.46 -12.05 -10.82
N LYS A 41 12.52 -13.29 -10.33
CA LYS A 41 11.71 -13.75 -9.18
C LYS A 41 12.34 -13.38 -7.85
N GLU A 42 13.67 -13.41 -7.75
CA GLU A 42 14.41 -13.02 -6.55
C GLU A 42 14.32 -11.52 -6.30
N ASP A 43 14.38 -10.71 -7.36
CA ASP A 43 14.24 -9.25 -7.29
C ASP A 43 12.83 -8.80 -6.80
N GLN A 44 11.78 -9.55 -7.12
CA GLN A 44 10.40 -9.24 -6.70
C GLN A 44 10.07 -9.74 -5.30
N ALA A 45 10.78 -10.77 -4.82
CA ALA A 45 10.52 -11.36 -3.50
C ALA A 45 10.96 -10.47 -2.34
N ASN A 46 11.92 -9.56 -2.57
CA ASN A 46 12.47 -8.67 -1.56
C ASN A 46 11.95 -7.23 -1.62
N VAL A 47 10.98 -6.93 -2.49
CA VAL A 47 10.41 -5.57 -2.60
C VAL A 47 9.45 -5.30 -1.46
N ILE A 48 9.81 -4.37 -0.59
CA ILE A 48 8.96 -3.88 0.50
C ILE A 48 7.85 -3.00 -0.10
N ARG A 49 6.60 -3.35 0.22
CA ARG A 49 5.41 -2.56 -0.17
C ARG A 49 4.79 -1.93 1.06
N MET A 50 4.11 -0.79 0.86
CA MET A 50 3.37 -0.15 1.94
C MET A 50 2.24 -1.07 2.44
N HIS A 51 2.18 -1.27 3.76
CA HIS A 51 1.13 -2.01 4.44
C HIS A 51 1.01 -1.52 5.90
N GLU A 52 -0.11 -1.81 6.55
CA GLU A 52 -0.45 -1.30 7.88
C GLU A 52 0.49 -1.73 9.01
N ASN A 53 1.16 -2.88 8.86
CA ASN A 53 2.09 -3.42 9.86
C ASN A 53 3.53 -2.95 9.65
N LEU A 54 3.77 -2.03 8.69
CA LEU A 54 5.09 -1.48 8.47
C LEU A 54 5.50 -0.66 9.70
N GLU A 55 6.62 -1.03 10.31
CA GLU A 55 7.14 -0.33 11.47
C GLU A 55 7.58 1.08 11.09
N ARG A 56 7.26 2.05 11.96
CA ARG A 56 7.66 3.43 11.76
C ARG A 56 9.17 3.57 11.97
N PRO A 57 9.93 4.06 10.99
CA PRO A 57 11.33 4.40 11.19
C PRO A 57 11.51 5.51 12.23
N GLU A 58 12.69 5.58 12.86
CA GLU A 58 13.02 6.66 13.78
C GLU A 58 12.95 8.03 13.10
N GLU A 59 13.46 8.12 11.86
CA GLU A 59 13.46 9.33 11.04
C GLU A 59 12.59 9.18 9.81
N LEU A 60 11.88 10.24 9.48
CA LEU A 60 11.06 10.37 8.26
C LEU A 60 11.35 11.71 7.59
N ILE A 61 11.29 11.73 6.27
CA ILE A 61 11.45 12.95 5.49
C ILE A 61 10.09 13.65 5.43
N GLY A 62 10.01 14.88 5.94
CA GLY A 62 8.73 15.60 5.99
C GLY A 62 8.78 17.03 5.51
N THR A 63 7.61 17.56 5.17
CA THR A 63 7.40 18.96 4.82
C THR A 63 6.27 19.53 5.67
N THR A 64 6.51 20.73 6.23
CA THR A 64 5.51 21.45 7.00
C THR A 64 4.98 22.64 6.19
N TYR A 65 3.66 22.68 6.03
CA TYR A 65 2.95 23.75 5.35
C TYR A 65 2.26 24.66 6.35
N LYS A 66 2.45 25.97 6.23
CA LYS A 66 1.69 26.97 6.97
C LYS A 66 0.44 27.35 6.20
N VAL A 67 -0.71 27.05 6.77
CA VAL A 67 -2.02 27.36 6.17
C VAL A 67 -2.70 28.43 7.02
N LYS A 68 -3.10 29.54 6.40
CA LYS A 68 -3.87 30.60 7.05
C LYS A 68 -5.17 30.77 6.27
N THR A 69 -6.30 30.59 6.95
CA THR A 69 -7.61 30.79 6.38
C THR A 69 -8.15 32.15 6.77
N PRO A 70 -9.01 32.80 5.96
CA PRO A 70 -9.61 34.09 6.28
C PRO A 70 -10.49 34.09 7.54
N VAL A 71 -11.01 32.91 7.90
CA VAL A 71 -11.94 32.69 9.02
C VAL A 71 -11.27 32.30 10.33
N ALA A 72 -9.94 32.08 10.32
CA ALA A 72 -9.21 31.68 11.53
C ALA A 72 -8.17 32.73 11.91
N ASP A 73 -8.17 33.14 13.18
CA ASP A 73 -7.19 34.09 13.72
C ASP A 73 -5.77 33.54 13.72
N HIS A 74 -5.64 32.23 13.81
CA HIS A 74 -4.35 31.53 13.88
C HIS A 74 -4.08 30.65 12.66
N ALA A 75 -2.81 30.62 12.23
CA ALA A 75 -2.39 29.70 11.21
C ALA A 75 -2.37 28.25 11.73
N MET A 76 -2.70 27.32 10.85
CA MET A 76 -2.45 25.90 11.03
C MET A 76 -1.13 25.50 10.37
N TYR A 77 -0.48 24.51 10.94
CA TYR A 77 0.73 23.91 10.39
C TYR A 77 0.46 22.44 10.09
N VAL A 78 0.45 22.09 8.82
CA VAL A 78 0.22 20.73 8.34
C VAL A 78 1.56 20.11 8.00
N THR A 79 1.95 19.07 8.72
CA THR A 79 3.19 18.34 8.48
C THR A 79 2.84 16.99 7.85
N ILE A 80 3.42 16.68 6.70
CA ILE A 80 3.31 15.39 6.03
C ILE A 80 4.70 14.79 6.02
N ASN A 81 4.84 13.60 6.61
CA ASN A 81 6.07 12.83 6.62
C ASN A 81 5.93 11.63 5.70
N ASP A 82 6.97 11.42 4.89
CA ASP A 82 7.06 10.35 3.92
C ASP A 82 8.07 9.30 4.36
N ILE A 83 7.77 8.05 4.02
CA ILE A 83 8.72 6.95 4.11
C ILE A 83 9.31 6.67 2.74
N VAL A 84 10.62 6.34 2.69
CA VAL A 84 11.28 5.83 1.51
C VAL A 84 11.34 4.32 1.62
N LEU A 85 10.68 3.63 0.69
CA LEU A 85 10.69 2.18 0.59
C LEU A 85 11.76 1.74 -0.40
N ASN A 86 12.49 0.67 -0.11
CA ASN A 86 13.51 0.07 -0.97
C ASN A 86 14.60 1.06 -1.39
N GLU A 87 15.05 1.89 -0.45
CA GLU A 87 16.05 2.95 -0.66
C GLU A 87 17.28 2.40 -1.39
N GLY A 88 17.77 3.17 -2.38
CA GLY A 88 18.94 2.82 -3.18
C GLY A 88 18.72 1.70 -4.20
N SER A 89 17.51 1.16 -4.35
CA SER A 89 17.18 0.13 -5.32
C SER A 89 16.40 0.69 -6.53
N LYS A 90 16.30 -0.12 -7.60
CA LYS A 90 15.41 0.21 -8.75
C LYS A 90 13.92 0.28 -8.38
N HIS A 91 13.56 -0.17 -7.18
CA HIS A 91 12.20 -0.17 -6.64
C HIS A 91 11.98 0.89 -5.57
N GLU A 92 12.92 1.84 -5.45
CA GLU A 92 12.78 2.95 -4.52
C GLU A 92 11.47 3.70 -4.76
N LYS A 93 10.73 3.93 -3.68
CA LYS A 93 9.46 4.63 -3.76
C LYS A 93 9.21 5.44 -2.49
N ARG A 94 9.05 6.74 -2.66
CA ARG A 94 8.63 7.64 -1.59
C ARG A 94 7.11 7.65 -1.48
N ARG A 95 6.60 7.47 -0.25
CA ARG A 95 5.17 7.37 0.05
C ARG A 95 4.82 8.16 1.31
N PRO A 96 3.66 8.85 1.37
CA PRO A 96 3.19 9.46 2.59
C PRO A 96 2.96 8.37 3.65
N PHE A 97 3.41 8.64 4.87
CA PHE A 97 3.32 7.71 5.99
C PHE A 97 2.46 8.24 7.12
N GLU A 98 2.63 9.53 7.46
CA GLU A 98 1.88 10.17 8.54
C GLU A 98 1.62 11.64 8.25
N ILE A 99 0.55 12.17 8.84
CA ILE A 99 0.19 13.58 8.76
C ILE A 99 -0.16 14.10 10.15
N PHE A 100 0.27 15.33 10.45
CA PHE A 100 -0.05 16.06 11.67
C PHE A 100 -0.56 17.44 11.33
N ILE A 101 -1.51 17.93 12.13
CA ILE A 101 -2.00 19.29 12.06
C ILE A 101 -1.83 19.93 13.45
N ASN A 102 -1.07 21.00 13.49
CA ASN A 102 -0.84 21.80 14.70
C ASN A 102 -1.40 23.21 14.52
N SER A 103 -2.07 23.71 15.54
CA SER A 103 -2.57 25.08 15.59
C SER A 103 -2.50 25.60 17.03
N LYS A 104 -2.44 26.92 17.17
CA LYS A 104 -2.60 27.59 18.48
C LYS A 104 -4.05 27.56 18.96
N ASN A 105 -5.00 27.43 18.02
CA ASN A 105 -6.40 27.23 18.38
C ASN A 105 -6.60 25.77 18.80
N LEU A 106 -7.05 25.57 20.03
CA LEU A 106 -7.31 24.25 20.61
C LEU A 106 -8.77 23.80 20.45
N ASP A 107 -9.63 24.65 19.85
CA ASP A 107 -10.98 24.26 19.53
C ASP A 107 -10.95 23.07 18.58
N HIS A 108 -11.73 22.07 18.90
CA HIS A 108 -11.80 20.83 18.13
C HIS A 108 -10.50 20.03 18.03
N TYR A 109 -9.50 20.31 18.86
CA TYR A 109 -8.19 19.65 18.81
C TYR A 109 -8.29 18.10 18.78
N GLN A 110 -9.16 17.54 19.59
CA GLN A 110 -9.35 16.07 19.65
C GLN A 110 -9.85 15.50 18.31
N TRP A 111 -10.74 16.22 17.62
CA TRP A 111 -11.23 15.82 16.30
C TRP A 111 -10.14 15.93 15.23
N ILE A 112 -9.32 16.97 15.29
CA ILE A 112 -8.17 17.14 14.40
C ILE A 112 -7.18 16.00 14.59
N VAL A 113 -6.87 15.64 15.84
CA VAL A 113 -5.99 14.48 16.15
C VAL A 113 -6.60 13.17 15.64
N ALA A 114 -7.90 12.95 15.87
CA ALA A 114 -8.57 11.76 15.39
C ALA A 114 -8.53 11.66 13.85
N LEU A 115 -8.83 12.76 13.15
CA LEU A 115 -8.78 12.83 11.69
C LEU A 115 -7.38 12.51 11.16
N THR A 116 -6.34 13.16 11.69
CA THR A 116 -4.95 12.95 11.24
C THR A 116 -4.47 11.53 11.51
N ARG A 117 -4.92 10.89 12.60
CA ARG A 117 -4.64 9.47 12.86
C ARG A 117 -5.29 8.55 11.84
N VAL A 118 -6.55 8.82 11.49
CA VAL A 118 -7.27 8.03 10.46
C VAL A 118 -6.59 8.21 9.11
N MET A 119 -6.27 9.44 8.70
CA MET A 119 -5.55 9.72 7.45
C MET A 119 -4.18 8.99 7.41
N SER A 120 -3.42 9.04 8.50
CA SER A 120 -2.15 8.33 8.61
C SER A 120 -2.32 6.82 8.51
N ALA A 121 -3.41 6.26 9.05
CA ALA A 121 -3.73 4.85 8.90
C ALA A 121 -4.06 4.48 7.43
N VAL A 122 -4.79 5.35 6.72
CA VAL A 122 -5.07 5.17 5.28
C VAL A 122 -3.78 5.22 4.47
N PHE A 123 -2.85 6.16 4.75
CA PHE A 123 -1.55 6.21 4.09
C PHE A 123 -0.78 4.89 4.23
N ARG A 124 -0.73 4.33 5.44
CA ARG A 124 -0.03 3.07 5.74
C ARG A 124 -0.68 1.85 5.09
N LYS A 125 -1.99 1.89 4.84
CA LYS A 125 -2.66 0.80 4.14
C LYS A 125 -2.14 0.60 2.71
N GLY A 126 -1.55 1.64 2.13
CA GLY A 126 -1.00 1.61 0.78
C GLY A 126 -2.05 1.86 -0.30
N GLY A 127 -1.63 1.70 -1.55
CA GLY A 127 -2.49 2.03 -2.70
C GLY A 127 -2.46 3.52 -3.05
N ASP A 128 -3.45 3.96 -3.80
CA ASP A 128 -3.67 5.37 -4.10
C ASP A 128 -4.42 6.02 -2.93
N VAL A 129 -3.89 7.14 -2.45
CA VAL A 129 -4.46 7.90 -1.33
C VAL A 129 -4.97 9.28 -1.76
N THR A 130 -4.91 9.59 -3.05
CA THR A 130 -5.33 10.89 -3.61
C THR A 130 -6.84 11.13 -3.46
N PHE A 131 -7.63 10.07 -3.41
CA PHE A 131 -9.07 10.15 -3.18
C PHE A 131 -9.43 10.90 -1.88
N LEU A 132 -8.56 10.88 -0.86
CA LEU A 132 -8.77 11.64 0.38
C LEU A 132 -8.91 13.15 0.13
N VAL A 133 -8.26 13.66 -0.91
CA VAL A 133 -8.35 15.09 -1.26
C VAL A 133 -9.76 15.43 -1.75
N ASP A 134 -10.36 14.55 -2.53
CA ASP A 134 -11.69 14.75 -3.08
C ASP A 134 -12.73 14.62 -1.96
N GLU A 135 -12.63 13.59 -1.12
CA GLU A 135 -13.48 13.43 0.07
C GLU A 135 -13.43 14.64 1.02
N LEU A 136 -12.25 15.21 1.25
CA LEU A 136 -12.10 16.37 2.11
C LEU A 136 -12.63 17.67 1.49
N LYS A 137 -12.64 17.78 0.16
CA LYS A 137 -13.23 18.94 -0.54
C LYS A 137 -14.76 18.95 -0.48
N GLU A 138 -15.39 17.79 -0.36
CA GLU A 138 -16.85 17.68 -0.26
C GLU A 138 -17.41 18.10 1.10
N VAL A 139 -16.55 18.38 2.08
CA VAL A 139 -16.97 18.84 3.41
C VAL A 139 -17.47 20.29 3.42
N PHE A 140 -17.17 21.08 2.35
CA PHE A 140 -17.48 22.50 2.27
C PHE A 140 -18.33 22.85 1.05
#